data_709c50a3ec11d8dae63f44b76ab5fd11
#
_entry.id   709c50a3ec11d8dae63f44b76ab5fd11
#
_cell.length_a   1.000
_cell.length_b   1.000
_cell.length_c   1.000
_cell.angle_alpha   90.00
_cell.angle_beta   90.00
_cell.angle_gamma   90.00
#
_symmetry.space_group_name_H-M   'P 1'
#
loop_
_entity.id
_entity.type
_entity.pdbx_description
1 polymer ?
#
loop_
_entity_poly.entity_id
_entity_poly.type
_entity_poly.pdbx_seq_one_letter_code
_entity_poly.pdbx_strand_id
1 'polypeptide(L)'
;MKKISIILLIVLLITSCVSSTKPFVSEPYTDSSLSIDEKLTLGGATKMALPYPESYFDAKEFLLKYTELIENAEDYILISTFLGSACEGLEDFYNTLAKKAESGVDVYMILDAVSSLDMTESKKYMYPLYFLKESGVHLIEYAPMSILRIIAPQNLIIRDHRKLVVVDGKIAVLGGMNMNYISLGSDDVIDLQKDSMYVFESANLSSALTDEFVTIWNQITAVDKLDRNSLKTYILSF
;
A
#
# COMPACT_ATOMS: atom_id res chain seq x y z
N MET A 1 -26.52 1.69 -42.24
CA MET A 1 -25.32 0.81 -42.16
C MET A 1 -24.24 1.35 -41.22
N LYS A 2 -23.77 2.61 -41.32
CA LYS A 2 -22.67 3.15 -40.44
C LYS A 2 -22.96 3.12 -38.93
N LYS A 3 -24.23 3.35 -38.51
CA LYS A 3 -24.60 3.33 -37.06
C LYS A 3 -24.56 1.93 -36.45
N ILE A 4 -24.92 0.90 -37.22
CA ILE A 4 -24.89 -0.50 -36.77
C ILE A 4 -23.43 -0.97 -36.61
N SER A 5 -22.53 -0.55 -37.50
CA SER A 5 -21.11 -0.88 -37.40
C SER A 5 -20.44 -0.27 -36.15
N ILE A 6 -20.85 0.96 -35.77
CA ILE A 6 -20.31 1.62 -34.56
C ILE A 6 -20.80 0.90 -33.29
N ILE A 7 -22.06 0.51 -33.23
CA ILE A 7 -22.62 -0.23 -32.09
C ILE A 7 -21.96 -1.61 -31.98
N LEU A 8 -21.76 -2.30 -33.09
CA LEU A 8 -21.07 -3.59 -33.10
C LEU A 8 -19.61 -3.47 -32.64
N LEU A 9 -18.90 -2.39 -33.04
CA LEU A 9 -17.54 -2.10 -32.60
C LEU A 9 -17.48 -1.81 -31.09
N ILE A 10 -18.45 -1.06 -30.58
CA ILE A 10 -18.54 -0.78 -29.13
C ILE A 10 -18.80 -2.06 -28.34
N VAL A 11 -19.72 -2.91 -28.81
CA VAL A 11 -20.00 -4.22 -28.18
C VAL A 11 -18.80 -5.12 -28.21
N LEU A 12 -18.05 -5.18 -29.32
CA LEU A 12 -16.79 -5.93 -29.43
C LEU A 12 -15.69 -5.41 -28.50
N LEU A 13 -15.59 -4.08 -28.32
CA LEU A 13 -14.64 -3.49 -27.38
C LEU A 13 -15.02 -3.79 -25.92
N ILE A 14 -16.30 -3.84 -25.60
CA ILE A 14 -16.78 -4.18 -24.25
C ILE A 14 -16.54 -5.66 -23.94
N THR A 15 -16.73 -6.55 -24.91
CA THR A 15 -16.53 -7.99 -24.72
C THR A 15 -15.06 -8.42 -24.72
N SER A 16 -14.17 -7.64 -25.37
CA SER A 16 -12.74 -7.96 -25.37
C SER A 16 -12.00 -7.60 -24.06
N CYS A 17 -12.63 -6.80 -23.20
CA CYS A 17 -12.09 -6.43 -21.90
C CYS A 17 -12.51 -7.36 -20.74
N VAL A 18 -13.09 -8.52 -21.04
CA VAL A 18 -13.22 -9.58 -20.04
C VAL A 18 -11.85 -10.20 -19.90
N SER A 19 -10.98 -9.59 -19.05
CA SER A 19 -9.83 -10.32 -18.56
C SER A 19 -10.38 -11.59 -17.91
N SER A 20 -9.94 -12.74 -18.39
CA SER A 20 -10.16 -13.98 -17.69
C SER A 20 -9.40 -13.89 -16.36
N THR A 21 -10.03 -13.28 -15.36
CA THR A 21 -9.63 -13.54 -13.99
C THR A 21 -9.77 -15.04 -13.87
N LYS A 22 -8.64 -15.74 -13.77
CA LYS A 22 -8.69 -17.15 -13.43
C LYS A 22 -9.60 -17.25 -12.23
N PRO A 23 -10.65 -18.08 -12.27
CA PRO A 23 -11.52 -18.22 -11.11
C PRO A 23 -10.61 -18.51 -9.92
N PHE A 24 -10.85 -17.82 -8.81
CA PHE A 24 -10.20 -18.14 -7.55
C PHE A 24 -10.39 -19.64 -7.34
N VAL A 25 -9.32 -20.41 -7.45
CA VAL A 25 -9.38 -21.86 -7.35
C VAL A 25 -9.64 -22.16 -5.88
N SER A 26 -10.91 -22.40 -5.55
CA SER A 26 -11.34 -22.72 -4.20
C SER A 26 -11.06 -24.19 -3.80
N GLU A 27 -10.61 -25.01 -4.74
CA GLU A 27 -10.46 -26.45 -4.53
C GLU A 27 -9.51 -26.85 -3.37
N PRO A 28 -8.33 -26.23 -3.20
CA PRO A 28 -7.46 -26.59 -2.07
C PRO A 28 -8.08 -26.28 -0.71
N TYR A 29 -9.01 -25.33 -0.65
CA TYR A 29 -9.64 -24.90 0.60
C TYR A 29 -10.86 -25.77 0.99
N THR A 30 -11.41 -26.53 0.04
CA THR A 30 -12.58 -27.38 0.27
C THR A 30 -12.21 -28.80 0.71
N ASP A 31 -10.98 -29.25 0.48
CA ASP A 31 -10.53 -30.55 0.91
C ASP A 31 -10.40 -30.59 2.44
N SER A 32 -11.31 -31.34 3.09
CA SER A 32 -11.36 -31.48 4.55
C SER A 32 -10.25 -32.36 5.11
N SER A 33 -9.52 -33.08 4.26
CA SER A 33 -8.39 -33.92 4.67
C SER A 33 -7.11 -33.13 4.91
N LEU A 34 -7.00 -31.94 4.32
CA LEU A 34 -5.84 -31.08 4.44
C LEU A 34 -5.89 -30.24 5.73
N SER A 35 -4.76 -30.15 6.41
CA SER A 35 -4.55 -29.23 7.51
C SER A 35 -4.60 -27.76 7.04
N ILE A 36 -4.77 -26.83 7.97
CA ILE A 36 -4.75 -25.40 7.67
C ILE A 36 -3.40 -24.99 7.03
N ASP A 37 -2.29 -25.49 7.56
CA ASP A 37 -0.95 -25.21 7.05
C ASP A 37 -0.79 -25.67 5.59
N GLU A 38 -1.27 -26.86 5.25
CA GLU A 38 -1.24 -27.39 3.89
C GLU A 38 -2.09 -26.53 2.94
N LYS A 39 -3.30 -26.15 3.36
CA LYS A 39 -4.19 -25.29 2.58
C LYS A 39 -3.56 -23.91 2.31
N LEU A 40 -2.96 -23.30 3.33
CA LEU A 40 -2.27 -22.02 3.20
C LEU A 40 -1.07 -22.12 2.25
N THR A 41 -0.27 -23.18 2.38
CA THR A 41 0.88 -23.44 1.52
C THR A 41 0.45 -23.63 0.06
N LEU A 42 -0.60 -24.41 -0.20
CA LEU A 42 -1.18 -24.58 -1.54
C LEU A 42 -1.72 -23.25 -2.10
N GLY A 43 -2.21 -22.37 -1.24
CA GLY A 43 -2.62 -20.99 -1.58
C GLY A 43 -1.46 -20.03 -1.82
N GLY A 44 -0.21 -20.49 -1.71
CA GLY A 44 0.98 -19.66 -1.92
C GLY A 44 1.48 -18.93 -0.67
N ALA A 45 0.92 -19.23 0.51
CA ALA A 45 1.41 -18.63 1.75
C ALA A 45 2.76 -19.23 2.18
N THR A 46 3.64 -18.39 2.68
CA THR A 46 4.92 -18.78 3.25
C THR A 46 4.84 -18.73 4.77
N LYS A 47 5.14 -19.87 5.41
CA LYS A 47 5.22 -19.95 6.87
C LYS A 47 6.56 -19.39 7.35
N MET A 48 6.52 -18.46 8.29
CA MET A 48 7.73 -17.92 8.92
C MET A 48 7.54 -17.77 10.42
N ALA A 49 8.63 -17.94 11.17
CA ALA A 49 8.66 -17.61 12.58
C ALA A 49 8.88 -16.10 12.72
N LEU A 50 8.04 -15.44 13.50
CA LEU A 50 8.12 -14.01 13.75
C LEU A 50 8.26 -13.75 15.25
N PRO A 51 8.98 -12.68 15.64
CA PRO A 51 8.96 -12.19 17.00
C PRO A 51 7.56 -11.68 17.35
N TYR A 52 7.27 -11.50 18.64
CA TYR A 52 6.08 -10.79 19.06
C TYR A 52 6.16 -9.33 18.61
N PRO A 53 5.11 -8.80 17.97
CA PRO A 53 5.11 -7.40 17.54
C PRO A 53 4.88 -6.46 18.72
N GLU A 54 5.39 -5.24 18.60
CA GLU A 54 4.79 -4.12 19.30
C GLU A 54 3.41 -3.85 18.68
N SER A 55 2.38 -3.75 19.51
CA SER A 55 0.97 -3.67 19.06
C SER A 55 0.37 -2.33 19.48
N TYR A 56 -0.19 -1.61 18.52
CA TYR A 56 -0.77 -0.30 18.68
C TYR A 56 -2.25 -0.35 18.35
N PHE A 57 -3.09 0.08 19.28
CA PHE A 57 -4.55 0.18 19.16
C PHE A 57 -5.03 1.63 19.27
N ASP A 58 -4.12 2.52 19.63
CA ASP A 58 -4.34 3.96 19.68
C ASP A 58 -3.64 4.66 18.53
N ALA A 59 -4.37 5.52 17.83
CA ALA A 59 -3.88 6.20 16.64
C ALA A 59 -2.71 7.16 16.95
N LYS A 60 -2.75 7.85 18.08
CA LYS A 60 -1.70 8.80 18.46
C LYS A 60 -0.42 8.08 18.85
N GLU A 61 -0.55 7.03 19.67
CA GLU A 61 0.60 6.23 20.08
C GLU A 61 1.27 5.63 18.83
N PHE A 62 0.48 5.14 17.89
CA PHE A 62 1.02 4.63 16.63
C PHE A 62 1.65 5.73 15.78
N LEU A 63 1.03 6.90 15.64
CA LEU A 63 1.60 8.00 14.85
C LEU A 63 2.94 8.48 15.40
N LEU A 64 3.08 8.55 16.72
CA LEU A 64 4.36 8.87 17.37
C LEU A 64 5.42 7.82 17.04
N LYS A 65 5.08 6.53 17.17
CA LYS A 65 5.98 5.43 16.81
C LYS A 65 6.32 5.45 15.33
N TYR A 66 5.34 5.69 14.49
CA TYR A 66 5.54 5.72 13.03
C TYR A 66 6.51 6.85 12.63
N THR A 67 6.33 8.05 13.21
CA THR A 67 7.23 9.19 12.98
C THR A 67 8.64 8.87 13.47
N GLU A 68 8.79 8.27 14.67
CA GLU A 68 10.07 7.80 15.20
C GLU A 68 10.77 6.82 14.23
N LEU A 69 10.05 5.84 13.69
CA LEU A 69 10.60 4.88 12.74
C LEU A 69 11.10 5.57 11.45
N ILE A 70 10.35 6.54 10.95
CA ILE A 70 10.76 7.34 9.78
C ILE A 70 12.00 8.19 10.11
N GLU A 71 12.03 8.86 11.26
CA GLU A 71 13.16 9.67 11.70
C GLU A 71 14.46 8.88 11.81
N ASN A 72 14.38 7.62 12.22
CA ASN A 72 15.53 6.76 12.41
C ASN A 72 15.94 5.98 11.14
N ALA A 73 15.23 6.10 10.04
CA ALA A 73 15.58 5.44 8.79
C ALA A 73 16.92 5.93 8.25
N GLU A 74 17.78 5.02 7.79
CA GLU A 74 19.12 5.32 7.29
C GLU A 74 19.28 5.03 5.79
N ASP A 75 18.62 3.98 5.30
CA ASP A 75 18.81 3.47 3.94
C ASP A 75 17.57 3.70 3.07
N TYR A 76 16.41 3.14 3.46
CA TYR A 76 15.19 3.27 2.68
C TYR A 76 13.89 3.09 3.47
N ILE A 77 12.81 3.66 2.93
CA ILE A 77 11.46 3.56 3.47
C ILE A 77 10.52 3.16 2.35
N LEU A 78 9.75 2.07 2.54
CA LEU A 78 8.67 1.65 1.65
C LEU A 78 7.34 1.81 2.36
N ILE A 79 6.39 2.50 1.75
CA ILE A 79 5.05 2.73 2.30
C ILE A 79 4.00 2.36 1.27
N SER A 80 3.05 1.49 1.63
CA SER A 80 1.80 1.31 0.88
C SER A 80 0.63 1.54 1.80
N THR A 81 -0.32 2.38 1.38
CA THR A 81 -1.55 2.63 2.13
C THR A 81 -2.74 2.82 1.19
N PHE A 82 -3.92 2.39 1.65
CA PHE A 82 -5.14 2.53 0.88
C PHE A 82 -5.61 3.99 0.82
N LEU A 83 -5.71 4.66 1.96
CA LEU A 83 -6.05 6.07 2.05
C LEU A 83 -4.86 6.85 2.58
N GLY A 84 -4.51 7.93 1.90
CA GLY A 84 -3.49 8.87 2.32
C GLY A 84 -3.92 10.28 1.94
N SER A 85 -3.94 11.18 2.91
CA SER A 85 -4.32 12.57 2.70
C SER A 85 -3.48 13.53 3.54
N ALA A 86 -3.27 14.74 3.03
CA ALA A 86 -2.66 15.81 3.79
C ALA A 86 -3.70 16.40 4.74
N CYS A 87 -3.74 15.93 5.96
CA CYS A 87 -4.69 16.37 6.97
C CYS A 87 -4.00 16.88 8.23
N GLU A 88 -4.74 17.64 9.02
CA GLU A 88 -4.29 18.10 10.32
C GLU A 88 -3.90 16.92 11.23
N GLY A 89 -2.78 17.04 11.90
CA GLY A 89 -2.21 15.98 12.72
C GLY A 89 -1.23 15.06 11.98
N LEU A 90 -1.17 15.10 10.63
CA LEU A 90 -0.21 14.33 9.82
C LEU A 90 0.88 15.21 9.18
N GLU A 91 0.83 16.52 9.36
CA GLU A 91 1.79 17.44 8.76
C GLU A 91 3.23 17.13 9.16
N ASP A 92 3.48 16.90 10.45
CA ASP A 92 4.83 16.60 10.96
C ASP A 92 5.35 15.28 10.41
N PHE A 93 4.49 14.26 10.29
CA PHE A 93 4.83 12.98 9.69
C PHE A 93 5.26 13.15 8.23
N TYR A 94 4.47 13.83 7.41
CA TYR A 94 4.80 14.03 6.00
C TYR A 94 6.02 14.93 5.80
N ASN A 95 6.18 15.97 6.65
CA ASN A 95 7.37 16.79 6.65
C ASN A 95 8.63 15.99 7.03
N THR A 96 8.50 15.05 7.94
CA THR A 96 9.59 14.14 8.31
C THR A 96 9.97 13.24 7.14
N LEU A 97 8.99 12.68 6.43
CA LEU A 97 9.22 11.90 5.21
C LEU A 97 9.96 12.72 4.14
N ALA A 98 9.52 13.96 3.89
CA ALA A 98 10.17 14.88 2.95
C ALA A 98 11.64 15.13 3.34
N LYS A 99 11.90 15.47 4.60
CA LYS A 99 13.26 15.69 5.11
C LYS A 99 14.17 14.46 4.97
N LYS A 100 13.62 13.25 5.17
CA LYS A 100 14.38 12.01 4.98
C LYS A 100 14.79 11.81 3.52
N ALA A 101 13.87 12.04 2.59
CA ALA A 101 14.19 11.98 1.17
C ALA A 101 15.24 13.05 0.78
N GLU A 102 15.10 14.29 1.23
CA GLU A 102 16.08 15.37 1.03
C GLU A 102 17.46 15.05 1.61
N SER A 103 17.52 14.23 2.67
CA SER A 103 18.77 13.78 3.28
C SER A 103 19.43 12.59 2.58
N GLY A 104 18.79 12.04 1.52
CA GLY A 104 19.31 10.95 0.72
C GLY A 104 18.82 9.55 1.11
N VAL A 105 17.81 9.45 1.97
CA VAL A 105 17.10 8.18 2.22
C VAL A 105 16.15 7.91 1.04
N ASP A 106 16.18 6.69 0.49
CA ASP A 106 15.29 6.30 -0.61
C ASP A 106 13.87 6.07 -0.10
N VAL A 107 12.93 6.95 -0.43
CA VAL A 107 11.54 6.87 0.03
C VAL A 107 10.60 6.55 -1.13
N TYR A 108 9.91 5.40 -1.03
CA TYR A 108 8.92 4.95 -2.02
C TYR A 108 7.54 4.85 -1.38
N MET A 109 6.54 5.46 -2.01
CA MET A 109 5.19 5.51 -1.48
C MET A 109 4.14 5.15 -2.54
N ILE A 110 3.31 4.15 -2.25
CA ILE A 110 2.14 3.77 -3.05
C ILE A 110 0.89 4.22 -2.30
N LEU A 111 0.08 5.04 -2.96
CA LEU A 111 -1.26 5.41 -2.50
C LEU A 111 -2.30 4.85 -3.45
N ASP A 112 -3.38 4.26 -2.94
CA ASP A 112 -4.51 3.91 -3.82
C ASP A 112 -5.16 5.18 -4.37
N ALA A 113 -5.48 5.20 -5.65
CA ALA A 113 -6.07 6.38 -6.30
C ALA A 113 -7.44 6.79 -5.74
N VAL A 114 -8.09 5.94 -4.93
CA VAL A 114 -9.29 6.32 -4.19
C VAL A 114 -9.01 7.43 -3.18
N SER A 115 -7.76 7.58 -2.73
CA SER A 115 -7.34 8.70 -1.88
C SER A 115 -7.61 10.05 -2.53
N SER A 116 -7.54 10.14 -3.87
CA SER A 116 -7.88 11.36 -4.61
C SER A 116 -9.38 11.64 -4.68
N LEU A 117 -10.20 10.67 -4.30
CA LEU A 117 -11.66 10.74 -4.32
C LEU A 117 -12.28 10.66 -2.93
N ASP A 118 -11.46 10.62 -1.89
CA ASP A 118 -11.94 10.55 -0.53
C ASP A 118 -12.73 11.82 -0.16
N MET A 119 -14.06 11.67 -0.20
CA MET A 119 -15.00 12.75 0.06
C MET A 119 -15.21 13.00 1.56
N THR A 120 -14.72 12.10 2.41
CA THR A 120 -14.93 12.21 3.88
C THR A 120 -14.10 13.33 4.49
N GLU A 121 -12.98 13.67 3.86
CA GLU A 121 -12.06 14.71 4.29
C GLU A 121 -12.17 16.02 3.51
N SER A 122 -13.30 16.30 3.00
CA SER A 122 -13.87 17.46 2.28
C SER A 122 -12.95 18.55 1.69
N LYS A 123 -11.68 18.68 2.08
CA LYS A 123 -10.73 19.70 1.59
C LYS A 123 -9.30 19.23 1.44
N LYS A 124 -8.98 17.98 1.79
CA LYS A 124 -7.60 17.49 1.94
C LYS A 124 -7.44 16.14 1.25
N TYR A 125 -7.22 16.17 -0.05
CA TYR A 125 -7.00 15.00 -0.90
C TYR A 125 -5.50 14.68 -1.05
N MET A 126 -5.18 13.56 -1.68
CA MET A 126 -3.82 13.15 -1.99
C MET A 126 -3.02 14.20 -2.78
N TYR A 127 -3.68 14.99 -3.63
CA TYR A 127 -3.01 16.04 -4.41
C TYR A 127 -2.11 16.96 -3.57
N PRO A 128 -2.51 17.43 -2.36
CA PRO A 128 -1.62 18.19 -1.49
C PRO A 128 -0.35 17.45 -1.05
N LEU A 129 -0.29 16.13 -1.15
CA LEU A 129 0.91 15.34 -0.84
C LEU A 129 1.95 15.35 -1.98
N TYR A 130 1.64 15.92 -3.13
CA TYR A 130 2.58 15.94 -4.25
C TYR A 130 3.84 16.77 -3.98
N PHE A 131 3.84 17.62 -2.97
CA PHE A 131 5.07 18.27 -2.50
C PHE A 131 6.17 17.26 -2.10
N LEU A 132 5.78 16.05 -1.67
CA LEU A 132 6.72 14.98 -1.37
C LEU A 132 7.58 14.61 -2.58
N LYS A 133 7.03 14.70 -3.80
CA LYS A 133 7.79 14.45 -5.02
C LYS A 133 8.89 15.48 -5.24
N GLU A 134 8.65 16.72 -4.87
CA GLU A 134 9.63 17.81 -4.96
C GLU A 134 10.78 17.59 -3.97
N SER A 135 10.49 16.94 -2.84
CA SER A 135 11.49 16.56 -1.84
C SER A 135 12.25 15.26 -2.18
N GLY A 136 11.93 14.61 -3.30
CA GLY A 136 12.60 13.37 -3.73
C GLY A 136 11.90 12.07 -3.35
N VAL A 137 10.71 12.14 -2.76
CA VAL A 137 9.91 10.93 -2.51
C VAL A 137 9.36 10.38 -3.84
N HIS A 138 9.60 9.10 -4.10
CA HIS A 138 8.96 8.37 -5.20
C HIS A 138 7.52 8.07 -4.83
N LEU A 139 6.59 8.90 -5.27
CA LEU A 139 5.16 8.78 -4.98
C LEU A 139 4.38 8.37 -6.21
N ILE A 140 3.67 7.23 -6.16
CA ILE A 140 2.83 6.73 -7.25
C ILE A 140 1.42 6.36 -6.77
N GLU A 141 0.48 6.39 -7.70
CA GLU A 141 -0.91 5.98 -7.47
C GLU A 141 -1.14 4.54 -7.94
N TYR A 142 -1.66 3.68 -7.06
CA TYR A 142 -2.22 2.40 -7.46
C TYR A 142 -3.56 2.61 -8.15
N ALA A 143 -3.73 1.98 -9.31
CA ALA A 143 -4.97 2.02 -10.09
C ALA A 143 -5.52 3.44 -10.33
N PRO A 144 -4.72 4.37 -10.93
CA PRO A 144 -5.10 5.75 -11.13
C PRO A 144 -6.41 5.86 -11.93
N MET A 145 -7.21 6.87 -11.61
CA MET A 145 -8.48 7.13 -12.31
C MET A 145 -8.19 7.52 -13.76
N SER A 146 -8.79 6.79 -14.70
CA SER A 146 -8.70 7.06 -16.12
C SER A 146 -10.03 6.87 -16.81
N ILE A 147 -10.21 7.47 -17.99
CA ILE A 147 -11.43 7.31 -18.79
C ILE A 147 -11.70 5.82 -19.08
N LEU A 148 -10.66 5.03 -19.36
CA LEU A 148 -10.79 3.60 -19.61
C LEU A 148 -11.32 2.84 -18.39
N ARG A 149 -10.92 3.22 -17.17
CA ARG A 149 -11.45 2.61 -15.94
C ARG A 149 -12.88 3.01 -15.66
N ILE A 150 -13.28 4.25 -15.99
CA ILE A 150 -14.66 4.73 -15.85
C ILE A 150 -15.59 3.97 -16.82
N ILE A 151 -15.12 3.70 -18.03
CA ILE A 151 -15.91 2.93 -19.04
C ILE A 151 -15.99 1.45 -18.66
N ALA A 152 -14.99 0.91 -17.97
CA ALA A 152 -14.95 -0.47 -17.49
C ALA A 152 -15.02 -0.50 -15.95
N PRO A 153 -16.23 -0.28 -15.38
CA PRO A 153 -16.38 -0.03 -13.93
C PRO A 153 -15.93 -1.19 -13.04
N GLN A 154 -15.87 -2.43 -13.56
CA GLN A 154 -15.29 -3.56 -12.86
C GLN A 154 -13.82 -3.32 -12.45
N ASN A 155 -13.10 -2.48 -13.19
CA ASN A 155 -11.70 -2.11 -12.88
C ASN A 155 -11.60 -1.04 -11.78
N LEU A 156 -12.72 -0.41 -11.41
CA LEU A 156 -12.77 0.53 -10.30
C LEU A 156 -12.79 -0.17 -8.93
N ILE A 157 -13.18 -1.45 -8.92
CA ILE A 157 -13.31 -2.25 -7.69
C ILE A 157 -11.95 -2.84 -7.27
N ILE A 158 -11.01 -2.97 -8.22
CA ILE A 158 -9.68 -3.52 -7.93
C ILE A 158 -8.87 -2.43 -7.25
N ARG A 159 -8.68 -2.58 -5.92
CA ARG A 159 -8.00 -1.63 -5.06
C ARG A 159 -6.92 -2.31 -4.24
N ASP A 160 -5.88 -1.55 -3.88
CA ASP A 160 -4.89 -1.99 -2.92
C ASP A 160 -5.28 -1.54 -1.50
N HIS A 161 -5.78 -2.48 -0.70
CA HIS A 161 -6.22 -2.19 0.66
C HIS A 161 -5.14 -2.47 1.71
N ARG A 162 -3.91 -2.77 1.31
CA ARG A 162 -2.81 -3.03 2.23
C ARG A 162 -2.33 -1.76 2.90
N LYS A 163 -1.92 -1.88 4.16
CA LYS A 163 -1.20 -0.87 4.91
C LYS A 163 0.06 -1.57 5.40
N LEU A 164 1.15 -1.30 4.71
CA LEU A 164 2.45 -1.86 5.04
C LEU A 164 3.53 -0.79 4.99
N VAL A 165 4.51 -0.95 5.87
CA VAL A 165 5.71 -0.14 5.87
C VAL A 165 6.91 -1.07 6.06
N VAL A 166 7.99 -0.77 5.36
CA VAL A 166 9.30 -1.36 5.60
C VAL A 166 10.30 -0.25 5.80
N VAL A 167 11.09 -0.35 6.85
CA VAL A 167 12.19 0.59 7.13
C VAL A 167 13.50 -0.19 7.15
N ASP A 168 14.43 0.21 6.30
CA ASP A 168 15.79 -0.31 6.18
C ASP A 168 15.91 -1.83 6.04
N GLY A 169 14.86 -2.53 5.63
CA GLY A 169 14.83 -3.99 5.58
C GLY A 169 14.93 -4.69 6.95
N LYS A 170 14.77 -3.95 8.03
CA LYS A 170 14.84 -4.43 9.42
C LYS A 170 13.48 -4.44 10.09
N ILE A 171 12.70 -3.39 9.86
CA ILE A 171 11.41 -3.17 10.51
C ILE A 171 10.30 -3.33 9.49
N ALA A 172 9.30 -4.11 9.86
CA ALA A 172 8.08 -4.31 9.11
C ALA A 172 6.88 -3.85 9.92
N VAL A 173 6.00 -3.05 9.33
CA VAL A 173 4.76 -2.58 9.96
C VAL A 173 3.59 -3.02 9.12
N LEU A 174 2.60 -3.62 9.76
CA LEU A 174 1.37 -4.12 9.13
C LEU A 174 0.16 -3.78 10.00
N GLY A 175 -0.96 -3.51 9.37
CA GLY A 175 -2.22 -3.31 10.10
C GLY A 175 -3.34 -2.72 9.26
N GLY A 176 -4.31 -2.11 9.92
CA GLY A 176 -5.51 -1.58 9.29
C GLY A 176 -5.59 -0.05 9.24
N MET A 177 -4.79 0.71 10.01
CA MET A 177 -4.86 2.17 10.05
C MET A 177 -4.40 2.78 8.73
N ASN A 178 -5.21 3.67 8.18
CA ASN A 178 -4.88 4.47 7.01
C ASN A 178 -4.15 5.75 7.41
N MET A 179 -3.45 6.37 6.46
CA MET A 179 -2.77 7.65 6.64
C MET A 179 -3.72 8.81 6.31
N ASN A 180 -4.84 8.87 7.01
CA ASN A 180 -5.87 9.89 6.81
C ASN A 180 -6.44 10.40 8.15
N TYR A 181 -7.24 11.45 8.06
CA TYR A 181 -7.80 12.15 9.20
C TYR A 181 -8.61 11.25 10.16
N ILE A 182 -9.41 10.31 9.61
CA ILE A 182 -10.27 9.44 10.42
C ILE A 182 -9.47 8.35 11.14
N SER A 183 -8.35 7.90 10.56
CA SER A 183 -7.54 6.83 11.13
C SER A 183 -6.41 7.33 12.04
N LEU A 184 -5.72 8.40 11.64
CA LEU A 184 -4.52 8.92 12.32
C LEU A 184 -4.59 10.44 12.57
N GLY A 185 -5.74 11.07 12.35
CA GLY A 185 -5.89 12.52 12.44
C GLY A 185 -5.86 13.08 13.86
N SER A 186 -6.17 14.38 13.97
CA SER A 186 -6.07 15.16 15.20
C SER A 186 -7.09 14.77 16.26
N ASP A 187 -6.85 15.28 17.47
CA ASP A 187 -7.65 15.09 18.69
C ASP A 187 -9.11 15.50 18.56
N ASP A 188 -9.43 16.35 17.61
CA ASP A 188 -10.77 16.89 17.39
C ASP A 188 -11.71 15.90 16.69
N VAL A 189 -11.19 14.74 16.23
CA VAL A 189 -12.02 13.69 15.64
C VAL A 189 -12.69 12.90 16.76
N ILE A 190 -13.99 13.12 16.92
CA ILE A 190 -14.79 12.48 17.98
C ILE A 190 -14.91 10.97 17.77
N ASP A 191 -14.91 10.51 16.52
CA ASP A 191 -15.06 9.10 16.13
C ASP A 191 -13.90 8.62 15.26
N LEU A 192 -12.67 8.58 15.82
CA LEU A 192 -11.56 7.93 15.16
C LEU A 192 -11.89 6.47 14.85
N GLN A 193 -11.56 6.05 13.65
CA GLN A 193 -11.66 4.65 13.25
C GLN A 193 -10.78 3.80 14.19
N LYS A 194 -11.39 2.82 14.86
CA LYS A 194 -10.65 1.89 15.71
C LYS A 194 -10.06 0.80 14.86
N ASP A 195 -8.76 0.72 14.86
CA ASP A 195 -7.99 -0.27 14.11
C ASP A 195 -6.70 -0.61 14.88
N SER A 196 -5.84 -1.42 14.30
CA SER A 196 -4.59 -1.84 14.93
C SER A 196 -3.43 -1.80 13.94
N MET A 197 -2.24 -1.50 14.49
CA MET A 197 -0.97 -1.62 13.77
C MET A 197 0.01 -2.45 14.59
N TYR A 198 0.84 -3.19 13.88
CA TYR A 198 1.82 -4.11 14.45
C TYR A 198 3.18 -3.82 13.87
N VAL A 199 4.16 -3.56 14.75
CA VAL A 199 5.55 -3.29 14.40
C VAL A 199 6.39 -4.52 14.72
N PHE A 200 7.05 -5.08 13.72
CA PHE A 200 7.93 -6.24 13.84
C PHE A 200 9.37 -5.83 13.56
N GLU A 201 10.26 -6.11 14.48
CA GLU A 201 11.69 -6.10 14.20
C GLU A 201 12.08 -7.47 13.61
N SER A 202 11.99 -7.60 12.28
CA SER A 202 12.18 -8.86 11.58
C SER A 202 12.67 -8.65 10.15
N ALA A 203 13.92 -8.98 9.91
CA ALA A 203 14.51 -8.91 8.56
C ALA A 203 13.80 -9.87 7.57
N ASN A 204 13.36 -11.04 8.03
CA ASN A 204 12.65 -12.00 7.19
C ASN A 204 11.29 -11.45 6.72
N LEU A 205 10.51 -10.88 7.64
CA LEU A 205 9.23 -10.27 7.28
C LEU A 205 9.45 -9.04 6.40
N SER A 206 10.41 -8.18 6.76
CA SER A 206 10.76 -7.00 5.98
C SER A 206 11.18 -7.38 4.56
N SER A 207 11.97 -8.45 4.38
CA SER A 207 12.34 -8.96 3.05
C SER A 207 11.12 -9.41 2.24
N ALA A 208 10.23 -10.19 2.84
CA ALA A 208 9.02 -10.66 2.16
C ALA A 208 8.11 -9.50 1.75
N LEU A 209 7.91 -8.50 2.62
CA LEU A 209 7.13 -7.31 2.30
C LEU A 209 7.82 -6.42 1.25
N THR A 210 9.14 -6.35 1.26
CA THR A 210 9.89 -5.64 0.22
C THR A 210 9.70 -6.29 -1.14
N ASP A 211 9.76 -7.63 -1.22
CA ASP A 211 9.52 -8.37 -2.48
C ASP A 211 8.11 -8.11 -3.03
N GLU A 212 7.12 -8.12 -2.16
CA GLU A 212 5.73 -7.79 -2.52
C GLU A 212 5.59 -6.34 -2.97
N PHE A 213 6.17 -5.39 -2.23
CA PHE A 213 6.15 -3.96 -2.59
C PHE A 213 6.77 -3.72 -3.97
N VAL A 214 7.98 -4.24 -4.21
CA VAL A 214 8.70 -4.10 -5.48
C VAL A 214 7.91 -4.72 -6.64
N THR A 215 7.29 -5.87 -6.41
CA THR A 215 6.43 -6.51 -7.40
C THR A 215 5.30 -5.60 -7.83
N ILE A 216 4.58 -5.02 -6.86
CA ILE A 216 3.45 -4.12 -7.11
C ILE A 216 3.93 -2.83 -7.76
N TRP A 217 4.97 -2.22 -7.21
CA TRP A 217 5.59 -1.02 -7.76
C TRP A 217 5.87 -1.18 -9.25
N ASN A 218 6.55 -2.28 -9.60
CA ASN A 218 6.93 -2.58 -10.97
C ASN A 218 5.75 -2.96 -11.88
N GLN A 219 4.61 -3.34 -11.33
CA GLN A 219 3.38 -3.53 -12.11
C GLN A 219 2.70 -2.19 -12.43
N ILE A 220 2.78 -1.21 -11.53
CA ILE A 220 2.10 0.08 -11.67
C ILE A 220 2.86 1.00 -12.64
N THR A 221 4.19 1.07 -12.50
CA THR A 221 5.01 1.98 -13.30
C THR A 221 5.91 1.25 -14.28
N ALA A 222 6.02 1.78 -15.50
CA ALA A 222 6.95 1.29 -16.52
C ALA A 222 8.24 2.12 -16.59
N VAL A 223 8.21 3.34 -16.05
CA VAL A 223 9.28 4.35 -16.21
C VAL A 223 10.22 4.36 -15.01
N ASP A 224 9.67 4.25 -13.82
CA ASP A 224 10.42 4.31 -12.54
C ASP A 224 10.44 2.90 -11.93
N LYS A 225 11.19 1.99 -12.54
CA LYS A 225 11.33 0.61 -12.05
C LYS A 225 12.23 0.58 -10.83
N LEU A 226 11.77 -0.13 -9.80
CA LEU A 226 12.53 -0.37 -8.58
C LEU A 226 13.28 -1.70 -8.70
N ASP A 227 14.61 -1.65 -8.63
CA ASP A 227 15.44 -2.85 -8.57
C ASP A 227 15.46 -3.37 -7.13
N ARG A 228 14.98 -4.59 -6.93
CA ARG A 228 15.00 -5.27 -5.62
C ARG A 228 16.41 -5.34 -5.03
N ASN A 229 17.43 -5.48 -5.87
CA ASN A 229 18.81 -5.61 -5.43
C ASN A 229 19.43 -4.27 -4.98
N SER A 230 18.83 -3.14 -5.34
CA SER A 230 19.28 -1.83 -4.82
C SER A 230 18.89 -1.62 -3.35
N LEU A 231 17.86 -2.35 -2.89
CA LEU A 231 17.38 -2.27 -1.51
C LEU A 231 18.16 -3.26 -0.63
N LYS A 232 18.85 -2.77 0.36
CA LYS A 232 19.62 -3.61 1.29
C LYS A 232 18.72 -4.64 1.97
N THR A 233 19.19 -5.87 2.04
CA THR A 233 18.53 -6.94 2.80
C THR A 233 19.45 -7.31 3.97
N TYR A 234 18.94 -7.20 5.18
CA TYR A 234 19.65 -7.65 6.36
C TYR A 234 19.35 -9.13 6.57
N ILE A 235 20.35 -9.97 6.28
CA ILE A 235 20.32 -11.38 6.64
C ILE A 235 20.86 -11.47 8.06
N LEU A 236 19.99 -11.78 9.03
CA LEU A 236 20.48 -12.17 10.35
C LEU A 236 21.19 -13.51 10.17
N SER A 237 22.52 -13.49 10.23
CA SER A 237 23.32 -14.71 10.39
C SER A 237 23.04 -15.27 11.79
N PHE A 238 22.32 -16.40 11.84
CA PHE A 238 22.18 -17.24 13.03
C PHE A 238 23.47 -18.00 13.32
#